data_f8649836a2e0d3885321566349050924
#
_entry.id   f8649836a2e0d3885321566349050924
#
_cell.length_a   1.000
_cell.length_b   1.000
_cell.length_c   1.000
_cell.angle_alpha   90.00
_cell.angle_beta   90.00
_cell.angle_gamma   90.00
#
_symmetry.space_group_name_H-M   'P 1'
#
loop_
_entity.id
_entity.type
_entity.pdbx_description
1 polymer ?
#
loop_
_entity_poly.entity_id
_entity_poly.type
_entity_poly.pdbx_seq_one_letter_code
_entity_poly.pdbx_strand_id
1 'polypeptide(L)'
;MGIAVKELLTLEYFKDYHVIAGKSGLHKEIQGTTLLEAPDALRWAKGKELVLSSGYVLAQEPDCLEEAFKSGSMQGTSAMMIKRGRYLDEIPQRLIDLFDQYEIPLISMPFSVPWMELMSQINTAVMNRTIRRFKVHSNNHLQVSDQSYKVQKINKILRAVEVEMKFPAFIYDLAEEKSYYSSPDFKRITESFGLSESDYWEPSMPYTKHTLCDYINMARIRLINPGNLEGPRVSWIIIPIVMEDIVQAYFVVMESREFIDYYDEFAIRIAFLTLQGVYEQIMIAENMGNIGFENFIHLALDYTEKDAKKLFYQANIQGISVNTAYQYIVFHQCN
;
A
#
# COMPACT_ATOMS: atom_id res chain seq x y z
N MET A 1 1.64 9.24 0.53
CA MET A 1 0.20 8.97 0.46
C MET A 1 -0.47 9.39 1.76
N GLY A 2 -1.57 10.12 1.69
CA GLY A 2 -2.23 10.63 2.87
C GLY A 2 -3.61 11.18 2.54
N ILE A 3 -4.29 11.71 3.56
CA ILE A 3 -5.56 12.44 3.42
C ILE A 3 -5.29 13.93 3.63
N ALA A 4 -5.84 14.80 2.80
CA ALA A 4 -5.71 16.25 3.01
C ALA A 4 -6.42 16.67 4.30
N VAL A 5 -5.86 17.63 5.03
CA VAL A 5 -6.47 18.18 6.27
C VAL A 5 -7.92 18.61 6.01
N LYS A 6 -8.16 19.32 4.89
CA LYS A 6 -9.52 19.72 4.49
C LYS A 6 -10.44 18.51 4.33
N GLU A 7 -9.97 17.43 3.68
CA GLU A 7 -10.78 16.23 3.44
C GLU A 7 -11.07 15.50 4.76
N LEU A 8 -10.10 15.40 5.67
CA LEU A 8 -10.31 14.82 7.00
C LEU A 8 -11.42 15.56 7.76
N LEU A 9 -11.40 16.88 7.76
CA LEU A 9 -12.38 17.71 8.47
C LEU A 9 -13.79 17.66 7.86
N THR A 10 -13.99 17.11 6.65
CA THR A 10 -15.32 16.89 6.07
C THR A 10 -16.00 15.61 6.55
N LEU A 11 -15.27 14.74 7.25
CA LEU A 11 -15.84 13.51 7.78
C LEU A 11 -16.74 13.81 8.99
N GLU A 12 -17.84 13.06 9.13
CA GLU A 12 -18.84 13.29 10.19
C GLU A 12 -18.24 13.29 11.60
N TYR A 13 -17.25 12.45 11.85
CA TYR A 13 -16.55 12.39 13.13
C TYR A 13 -15.89 13.72 13.52
N PHE A 14 -15.45 14.52 12.54
CA PHE A 14 -14.71 15.77 12.76
C PHE A 14 -15.58 17.03 12.66
N LYS A 15 -16.89 16.93 12.62
CA LYS A 15 -17.81 18.07 12.46
C LYS A 15 -17.68 19.14 13.56
N ASP A 16 -17.33 18.74 14.79
CA ASP A 16 -17.17 19.62 15.94
C ASP A 16 -15.73 20.15 16.10
N TYR A 17 -14.89 19.93 15.10
CA TYR A 17 -13.50 20.39 15.07
C TYR A 17 -13.39 21.70 14.28
N HIS A 18 -12.73 22.70 14.86
CA HIS A 18 -12.71 24.04 14.28
C HIS A 18 -11.29 24.51 13.99
N VAL A 19 -11.06 24.96 12.75
CA VAL A 19 -9.78 25.55 12.34
C VAL A 19 -9.67 26.95 12.94
N ILE A 20 -8.65 27.16 13.78
CA ILE A 20 -8.37 28.41 14.49
C ILE A 20 -7.42 29.27 13.67
N ALA A 21 -6.35 28.67 13.10
CA ALA A 21 -5.30 29.35 12.34
C ALA A 21 -4.78 28.46 11.21
N GLY A 22 -3.93 29.00 10.35
CA GLY A 22 -3.23 28.26 9.28
C GLY A 22 -4.14 27.75 8.18
N LYS A 23 -5.24 28.41 7.86
CA LYS A 23 -6.24 27.97 6.88
C LYS A 23 -5.66 27.74 5.48
N SER A 24 -4.61 28.46 5.08
CA SER A 24 -3.91 28.27 3.80
C SER A 24 -3.27 26.87 3.68
N GLY A 25 -2.90 26.24 4.81
CA GLY A 25 -2.31 24.90 4.88
C GLY A 25 -3.28 23.74 4.84
N LEU A 26 -4.58 23.94 4.68
CA LEU A 26 -5.61 22.89 4.69
C LEU A 26 -5.46 21.86 3.55
N HIS A 27 -4.65 22.16 2.54
CA HIS A 27 -4.31 21.26 1.45
C HIS A 27 -3.21 20.23 1.81
N LYS A 28 -2.46 20.44 2.92
CA LYS A 28 -1.39 19.54 3.36
C LYS A 28 -1.93 18.14 3.63
N GLU A 29 -1.14 17.12 3.26
CA GLU A 29 -1.52 15.72 3.44
C GLU A 29 -1.06 15.18 4.80
N ILE A 30 -1.97 14.48 5.49
CA ILE A 30 -1.72 13.75 6.73
C ILE A 30 -1.46 12.29 6.36
N GLN A 31 -0.32 11.76 6.81
CA GLN A 31 0.05 10.35 6.64
C GLN A 31 0.04 9.58 7.96
N GLY A 32 0.15 10.27 9.08
CA GLY A 32 0.12 9.69 10.41
C GLY A 32 -0.12 10.72 11.50
N THR A 33 0.04 10.29 12.75
CA THR A 33 -0.19 11.11 13.94
C THR A 33 0.99 11.04 14.88
N THR A 34 1.30 12.17 15.53
CA THR A 34 2.29 12.28 16.60
C THR A 34 1.68 12.95 17.81
N LEU A 35 1.97 12.47 19.01
CA LEU A 35 1.54 13.11 20.26
C LEU A 35 2.60 14.11 20.74
N LEU A 36 2.19 15.31 21.06
CA LEU A 36 3.01 16.28 21.77
C LEU A 36 2.96 15.98 23.28
N GLU A 37 3.79 15.04 23.72
CA GLU A 37 3.88 14.56 25.11
C GLU A 37 5.00 15.23 25.91
N ALA A 38 6.00 15.77 25.20
CA ALA A 38 7.13 16.49 25.77
C ALA A 38 7.53 17.67 24.88
N PRO A 39 8.21 18.70 25.39
CA PRO A 39 8.60 19.88 24.62
C PRO A 39 9.44 19.59 23.38
N ASP A 40 10.25 18.54 23.41
CA ASP A 40 11.15 18.11 22.33
C ASP A 40 10.55 17.04 21.42
N ALA A 41 9.30 16.59 21.66
CA ALA A 41 8.65 15.52 20.87
C ALA A 41 8.65 15.81 19.37
N LEU A 42 8.55 17.07 18.96
CA LEU A 42 8.53 17.49 17.56
C LEU A 42 9.86 17.27 16.82
N ARG A 43 10.97 17.07 17.54
CA ARG A 43 12.27 16.73 16.92
C ARG A 43 12.28 15.34 16.28
N TRP A 44 11.35 14.47 16.71
CA TRP A 44 11.22 13.11 16.25
C TRP A 44 10.14 12.93 15.17
N ALA A 45 9.39 14.00 14.88
CA ALA A 45 8.37 13.99 13.84
C ALA A 45 9.00 13.80 12.45
N LYS A 46 8.42 12.88 11.67
CA LYS A 46 8.95 12.52 10.33
C LYS A 46 8.42 13.39 9.19
N GLY A 47 7.60 14.37 9.51
CA GLY A 47 6.87 15.17 8.52
C GLY A 47 5.57 14.49 8.05
N LYS A 48 4.69 15.29 7.46
CA LYS A 48 3.34 14.87 7.03
C LYS A 48 2.50 14.25 8.15
N GLU A 49 2.77 14.62 9.37
CA GLU A 49 2.07 14.14 10.56
C GLU A 49 1.09 15.18 11.07
N LEU A 50 -0.01 14.69 11.64
CA LEU A 50 -0.95 15.47 12.43
C LEU A 50 -0.50 15.40 13.89
N VAL A 51 -0.06 16.53 14.43
CA VAL A 51 0.37 16.64 15.83
C VAL A 51 -0.86 16.78 16.73
N LEU A 52 -0.96 15.91 17.74
CA LEU A 52 -2.04 15.88 18.72
C LEU A 52 -1.55 16.40 20.07
N SER A 53 -2.23 17.38 20.67
CA SER A 53 -1.85 17.98 21.95
C SER A 53 -3.03 18.07 22.91
N SER A 54 -2.77 17.71 24.16
CA SER A 54 -3.72 17.99 25.26
C SER A 54 -3.70 19.45 25.73
N GLY A 55 -2.72 20.22 25.27
CA GLY A 55 -2.42 21.56 25.79
C GLY A 55 -1.53 21.54 27.04
N TYR A 56 -1.25 20.37 27.62
CA TYR A 56 -0.45 20.27 28.86
C TYR A 56 0.97 20.82 28.70
N VAL A 57 1.67 20.36 27.67
CA VAL A 57 3.07 20.81 27.40
C VAL A 57 3.10 22.33 27.19
N LEU A 58 2.14 22.88 26.45
CA LEU A 58 2.06 24.32 26.20
C LEU A 58 1.74 25.14 27.46
N ALA A 59 0.99 24.55 28.40
CA ALA A 59 0.72 25.21 29.69
C ALA A 59 1.94 25.22 30.60
N GLN A 60 2.81 24.20 30.51
CA GLN A 60 4.05 24.12 31.31
C GLN A 60 5.20 24.90 30.67
N GLU A 61 5.35 24.80 29.37
CA GLU A 61 6.41 25.43 28.58
C GLU A 61 5.80 26.20 27.40
N PRO A 62 5.28 27.44 27.65
CA PRO A 62 4.57 28.20 26.64
C PRO A 62 5.36 28.54 25.36
N ASP A 63 6.69 28.54 25.48
CA ASP A 63 7.59 28.93 24.38
C ASP A 63 8.03 27.74 23.52
N CYS A 64 7.70 26.49 23.93
CA CYS A 64 8.18 25.27 23.26
C CYS A 64 7.78 25.21 21.76
N LEU A 65 6.58 25.64 21.40
CA LEU A 65 6.14 25.72 20.00
C LEU A 65 6.87 26.83 19.23
N GLU A 66 7.10 27.98 19.85
CA GLU A 66 7.84 29.06 19.21
C GLU A 66 9.30 28.63 18.92
N GLU A 67 9.92 27.91 19.83
CA GLU A 67 11.25 27.30 19.61
C GLU A 67 11.21 26.23 18.51
N ALA A 68 10.15 25.41 18.46
CA ALA A 68 9.96 24.41 17.42
C ALA A 68 9.77 25.04 16.03
N PHE A 69 9.08 26.17 15.92
CA PHE A 69 8.98 26.93 14.69
C PHE A 69 10.35 27.53 14.28
N LYS A 70 11.08 28.14 15.22
CA LYS A 70 12.38 28.75 14.98
C LYS A 70 13.45 27.73 14.59
N SER A 71 13.44 26.55 15.23
CA SER A 71 14.39 25.46 14.93
C SER A 71 14.05 24.71 13.64
N GLY A 72 12.87 24.92 13.05
CA GLY A 72 12.38 24.19 11.90
C GLY A 72 11.78 22.81 12.23
N SER A 73 11.66 22.43 13.51
CA SER A 73 11.06 21.15 13.91
C SER A 73 9.60 21.02 13.53
N MET A 74 8.89 22.14 13.31
CA MET A 74 7.53 22.18 12.77
C MET A 74 7.47 22.04 11.25
N GLN A 75 8.62 22.13 10.55
CA GLN A 75 8.64 21.97 9.09
C GLN A 75 8.18 20.57 8.71
N GLY A 76 7.26 20.50 7.78
CA GLY A 76 6.67 19.22 7.35
C GLY A 76 5.48 18.76 8.16
N THR A 77 5.18 19.36 9.32
CA THR A 77 3.92 19.11 10.05
C THR A 77 2.73 19.48 9.17
N SER A 78 1.76 18.57 9.07
CA SER A 78 0.57 18.79 8.23
C SER A 78 -0.49 19.66 8.91
N ALA A 79 -0.70 19.44 10.19
CA ALA A 79 -1.59 20.24 11.04
C ALA A 79 -1.32 19.92 12.51
N MET A 80 -1.88 20.71 13.41
CA MET A 80 -1.93 20.44 14.84
C MET A 80 -3.37 20.47 15.34
N MET A 81 -3.75 19.46 16.13
CA MET A 81 -5.02 19.43 16.88
C MET A 81 -4.77 19.60 18.35
N ILE A 82 -5.54 20.49 18.99
CA ILE A 82 -5.37 20.80 20.40
C ILE A 82 -6.71 20.71 21.14
N LYS A 83 -6.68 20.05 22.30
CA LYS A 83 -7.79 20.04 23.27
C LYS A 83 -7.81 21.35 24.04
N ARG A 84 -8.98 22.01 24.06
CA ARG A 84 -9.21 23.20 24.90
C ARG A 84 -10.05 22.86 26.14
N GLY A 85 -9.90 23.67 27.18
CA GLY A 85 -10.75 23.59 28.35
C GLY A 85 -10.24 22.75 29.52
N ARG A 86 -8.97 22.24 29.48
CA ARG A 86 -8.37 21.56 30.62
C ARG A 86 -7.05 22.19 31.10
N TYR A 87 -6.14 22.40 30.18
CA TYR A 87 -4.81 22.96 30.47
C TYR A 87 -4.60 24.30 29.77
N LEU A 88 -5.40 24.58 28.74
CA LEU A 88 -5.39 25.81 27.96
C LEU A 88 -6.85 26.19 27.69
N ASP A 89 -7.31 27.29 28.29
CA ASP A 89 -8.63 27.84 28.03
C ASP A 89 -8.61 28.65 26.74
N GLU A 90 -7.57 29.46 26.55
CA GLU A 90 -7.37 30.25 25.34
C GLU A 90 -5.99 30.00 24.74
N ILE A 91 -5.91 30.00 23.42
CA ILE A 91 -4.65 29.89 22.69
C ILE A 91 -4.06 31.28 22.54
N PRO A 92 -2.81 31.53 22.98
CA PRO A 92 -2.19 32.84 22.87
C PRO A 92 -2.13 33.33 21.42
N GLN A 93 -2.47 34.62 21.22
CA GLN A 93 -2.50 35.21 19.87
C GLN A 93 -1.19 35.03 19.12
N ARG A 94 -0.05 35.13 19.80
CA ARG A 94 1.27 34.92 19.21
C ARG A 94 1.44 33.51 18.55
N LEU A 95 0.79 32.49 19.11
CA LEU A 95 0.80 31.15 18.50
C LEU A 95 -0.10 31.09 17.28
N ILE A 96 -1.26 31.71 17.34
CA ILE A 96 -2.17 31.85 16.19
C ILE A 96 -1.41 32.49 15.01
N ASP A 97 -0.72 33.59 15.27
CA ASP A 97 0.06 34.31 14.26
C ASP A 97 1.19 33.43 13.65
N LEU A 98 1.85 32.61 14.46
CA LEU A 98 2.88 31.66 13.97
C LEU A 98 2.27 30.58 13.09
N PHE A 99 1.15 29.97 13.48
CA PHE A 99 0.48 28.96 12.67
C PHE A 99 -0.02 29.54 11.33
N ASP A 100 -0.49 30.77 11.31
CA ASP A 100 -0.86 31.48 10.08
C ASP A 100 0.37 31.79 9.22
N GLN A 101 1.45 32.29 9.82
CA GLN A 101 2.70 32.62 9.13
C GLN A 101 3.33 31.39 8.45
N TYR A 102 3.34 30.23 9.13
CA TYR A 102 3.93 29.00 8.61
C TYR A 102 2.94 28.11 7.84
N GLU A 103 1.72 28.61 7.66
CA GLU A 103 0.66 27.90 6.92
C GLU A 103 0.41 26.48 7.47
N ILE A 104 0.43 26.31 8.79
CA ILE A 104 0.14 25.03 9.44
C ILE A 104 -1.23 25.14 10.11
N PRO A 105 -2.24 24.34 9.71
CA PRO A 105 -3.55 24.38 10.34
C PRO A 105 -3.50 24.06 11.84
N LEU A 106 -4.01 24.98 12.67
CA LEU A 106 -4.27 24.75 14.08
C LEU A 106 -5.74 24.49 14.27
N ILE A 107 -6.09 23.34 14.84
CA ILE A 107 -7.46 22.84 14.94
C ILE A 107 -7.82 22.64 16.41
N SER A 108 -8.89 23.27 16.85
CA SER A 108 -9.49 23.01 18.16
C SER A 108 -10.32 21.75 18.09
N MET A 109 -10.20 20.88 19.09
CA MET A 109 -11.00 19.67 19.22
C MET A 109 -11.67 19.56 20.58
N PRO A 110 -12.78 18.81 20.70
CA PRO A 110 -13.47 18.58 21.96
C PRO A 110 -12.53 17.89 22.98
N PHE A 111 -12.60 18.33 24.24
CA PHE A 111 -11.76 17.77 25.30
C PHE A 111 -12.09 16.30 25.60
N SER A 112 -13.35 15.91 25.51
CA SER A 112 -13.86 14.59 25.89
C SER A 112 -13.40 13.44 24.98
N VAL A 113 -12.87 13.75 23.80
CA VAL A 113 -12.48 12.73 22.81
C VAL A 113 -11.26 11.93 23.30
N PRO A 114 -11.35 10.58 23.44
CA PRO A 114 -10.20 9.75 23.81
C PRO A 114 -9.15 9.73 22.69
N TRP A 115 -7.86 9.71 23.08
CA TRP A 115 -6.75 9.67 22.11
C TRP A 115 -6.82 8.44 21.20
N MET A 116 -7.08 7.26 21.76
CA MET A 116 -7.15 6.01 21.01
C MET A 116 -8.23 6.06 19.93
N GLU A 117 -9.39 6.60 20.27
CA GLU A 117 -10.49 6.75 19.32
C GLU A 117 -10.13 7.72 18.20
N LEU A 118 -9.60 8.91 18.55
CA LEU A 118 -9.17 9.91 17.58
C LEU A 118 -8.11 9.36 16.60
N MET A 119 -7.06 8.74 17.14
CA MET A 119 -6.00 8.15 16.34
C MET A 119 -6.53 7.03 15.43
N SER A 120 -7.44 6.20 15.93
CA SER A 120 -8.09 5.16 15.13
C SER A 120 -8.88 5.76 13.97
N GLN A 121 -9.65 6.82 14.19
CA GLN A 121 -10.42 7.50 13.15
C GLN A 121 -9.52 8.14 12.08
N ILE A 122 -8.44 8.80 12.50
CA ILE A 122 -7.48 9.39 11.57
C ILE A 122 -6.80 8.30 10.73
N ASN A 123 -6.29 7.24 11.38
CA ASN A 123 -5.62 6.14 10.68
C ASN A 123 -6.57 5.43 9.70
N THR A 124 -7.82 5.22 10.09
CA THR A 124 -8.87 4.66 9.22
C THR A 124 -9.12 5.56 8.00
N ALA A 125 -9.17 6.89 8.20
CA ALA A 125 -9.35 7.84 7.11
C ALA A 125 -8.18 7.82 6.13
N VAL A 126 -6.94 7.80 6.63
CA VAL A 126 -5.71 7.68 5.81
C VAL A 126 -5.72 6.37 5.04
N MET A 127 -6.04 5.25 5.70
CA MET A 127 -6.11 3.93 5.09
C MET A 127 -7.17 3.87 3.99
N ASN A 128 -8.38 4.32 4.28
CA ASN A 128 -9.47 4.35 3.30
C ASN A 128 -9.13 5.21 2.07
N ARG A 129 -8.44 6.33 2.28
CA ARG A 129 -7.99 7.21 1.19
C ARG A 129 -6.96 6.49 0.31
N THR A 130 -6.00 5.82 0.93
CA THR A 130 -4.98 5.03 0.23
C THR A 130 -5.62 3.91 -0.59
N ILE A 131 -6.51 3.12 0.02
CA ILE A 131 -7.24 2.04 -0.68
C ILE A 131 -8.05 2.59 -1.86
N ARG A 132 -8.74 3.72 -1.69
CA ARG A 132 -9.52 4.34 -2.78
C ARG A 132 -8.61 4.74 -3.95
N ARG A 133 -7.46 5.35 -3.69
CA ARG A 133 -6.49 5.72 -4.74
C ARG A 133 -6.03 4.49 -5.52
N PHE A 134 -5.63 3.41 -4.85
CA PHE A 134 -5.28 2.16 -5.53
C PHE A 134 -6.44 1.59 -6.34
N LYS A 135 -7.66 1.57 -5.78
CA LYS A 135 -8.85 1.08 -6.49
C LYS A 135 -9.18 1.90 -7.74
N VAL A 136 -9.10 3.23 -7.67
CA VAL A 136 -9.33 4.09 -8.85
C VAL A 136 -8.34 3.78 -9.95
N HIS A 137 -7.04 3.67 -9.63
CA HIS A 137 -6.02 3.34 -10.63
C HIS A 137 -6.14 1.90 -11.15
N SER A 138 -6.60 0.95 -10.32
CA SER A 138 -6.77 -0.45 -10.70
C SER A 138 -8.10 -0.75 -11.43
N ASN A 139 -9.14 0.07 -11.24
CA ASN A 139 -10.49 -0.17 -11.79
C ASN A 139 -10.81 0.61 -13.06
N ASN A 140 -9.93 1.49 -13.55
CA ASN A 140 -10.12 2.09 -14.86
C ASN A 140 -10.34 0.98 -15.89
N HIS A 141 -11.47 1.06 -16.61
CA HIS A 141 -12.02 0.04 -17.48
C HIS A 141 -10.98 -0.89 -18.11
N LEU A 142 -11.19 -2.19 -17.94
CA LEU A 142 -10.44 -3.20 -18.67
C LEU A 142 -10.69 -2.91 -20.15
N GLN A 143 -9.67 -2.47 -20.86
CA GLN A 143 -9.77 -2.33 -22.31
C GLN A 143 -9.91 -3.73 -22.90
N VAL A 144 -10.72 -3.87 -23.92
CA VAL A 144 -10.71 -5.07 -24.75
C VAL A 144 -9.31 -5.11 -25.38
N SER A 145 -8.44 -5.94 -24.85
CA SER A 145 -7.06 -6.12 -25.30
C SER A 145 -6.76 -7.62 -25.31
N ASP A 146 -5.81 -8.03 -26.11
CA ASP A 146 -5.35 -9.41 -26.19
C ASP A 146 -4.66 -9.91 -24.92
N GLN A 147 -4.50 -9.04 -23.91
CA GLN A 147 -3.88 -9.40 -22.63
C GLN A 147 -4.89 -10.01 -21.67
N SER A 148 -4.45 -11.06 -20.96
CA SER A 148 -5.29 -11.70 -19.94
C SER A 148 -5.67 -10.73 -18.81
N TYR A 149 -6.79 -11.03 -18.12
CA TYR A 149 -7.24 -10.26 -16.95
C TYR A 149 -6.15 -10.07 -15.91
N LYS A 150 -5.39 -11.13 -15.59
CA LYS A 150 -4.24 -11.16 -14.67
C LYS A 150 -3.22 -10.07 -15.05
N VAL A 151 -2.73 -10.12 -16.29
CA VAL A 151 -1.71 -9.20 -16.80
C VAL A 151 -2.15 -7.74 -16.70
N GLN A 152 -3.38 -7.46 -17.12
CA GLN A 152 -3.95 -6.11 -17.06
C GLN A 152 -4.02 -5.59 -15.61
N LYS A 153 -4.47 -6.42 -14.66
CA LYS A 153 -4.58 -6.04 -13.24
C LYS A 153 -3.22 -5.83 -12.61
N ILE A 154 -2.27 -6.75 -12.80
CA ILE A 154 -0.90 -6.62 -12.29
C ILE A 154 -0.28 -5.31 -12.79
N ASN A 155 -0.30 -5.06 -14.10
CA ASN A 155 0.28 -3.85 -14.68
C ASN A 155 -0.35 -2.56 -14.13
N LYS A 156 -1.66 -2.54 -13.91
CA LYS A 156 -2.34 -1.38 -13.33
C LYS A 156 -1.93 -1.13 -11.89
N ILE A 157 -1.82 -2.19 -11.08
CA ILE A 157 -1.41 -2.07 -9.68
C ILE A 157 0.05 -1.59 -9.59
N LEU A 158 0.96 -2.17 -10.37
CA LEU A 158 2.36 -1.75 -10.41
C LEU A 158 2.50 -0.27 -10.79
N ARG A 159 1.79 0.17 -11.83
CA ARG A 159 1.76 1.60 -12.22
C ARG A 159 1.21 2.49 -11.11
N ALA A 160 0.16 2.03 -10.41
CA ALA A 160 -0.40 2.76 -9.27
C ALA A 160 0.62 2.92 -8.14
N VAL A 161 1.40 1.87 -7.83
CA VAL A 161 2.50 1.93 -6.86
C VAL A 161 3.50 3.00 -7.24
N GLU A 162 4.01 2.97 -8.48
CA GLU A 162 5.02 3.94 -8.92
C GLU A 162 4.48 5.37 -8.98
N VAL A 163 3.27 5.59 -9.48
CA VAL A 163 2.66 6.93 -9.57
C VAL A 163 2.43 7.54 -8.19
N GLU A 164 1.93 6.74 -7.25
CA GLU A 164 1.55 7.22 -5.92
C GLU A 164 2.74 7.33 -4.97
N MET A 165 3.71 6.41 -5.06
CA MET A 165 4.82 6.31 -4.12
C MET A 165 6.14 6.83 -4.67
N LYS A 166 6.25 7.03 -6.00
CA LYS A 166 7.48 7.41 -6.69
C LYS A 166 8.59 6.35 -6.68
N PHE A 167 8.27 5.13 -6.31
CA PHE A 167 9.17 3.99 -6.30
C PHE A 167 8.81 3.01 -7.41
N PRO A 168 9.75 2.65 -8.31
CA PRO A 168 9.51 1.63 -9.32
C PRO A 168 9.24 0.26 -8.68
N ALA A 169 8.31 -0.48 -9.27
CA ALA A 169 7.88 -1.77 -8.76
C ALA A 169 7.91 -2.87 -9.83
N PHE A 170 8.01 -4.10 -9.37
CA PHE A 170 8.19 -5.27 -10.21
C PHE A 170 7.49 -6.49 -9.59
N ILE A 171 6.98 -7.37 -10.44
CA ILE A 171 6.52 -8.70 -10.05
C ILE A 171 7.19 -9.73 -10.94
N TYR A 172 7.71 -10.79 -10.31
CA TYR A 172 8.08 -12.02 -10.98
C TYR A 172 7.06 -13.10 -10.66
N ASP A 173 6.36 -13.56 -11.69
CA ASP A 173 5.38 -14.64 -11.60
C ASP A 173 6.09 -15.97 -11.83
N LEU A 174 6.09 -16.82 -10.80
CA LEU A 174 6.79 -18.11 -10.85
C LEU A 174 6.06 -19.13 -11.72
N ALA A 175 4.73 -19.09 -11.76
CA ALA A 175 3.95 -20.06 -12.52
C ALA A 175 4.06 -19.83 -14.04
N GLU A 176 4.13 -18.57 -14.46
CA GLU A 176 4.26 -18.20 -15.87
C GLU A 176 5.71 -17.90 -16.29
N GLU A 177 6.65 -17.88 -15.35
CA GLU A 177 8.05 -17.45 -15.54
C GLU A 177 8.14 -16.08 -16.24
N LYS A 178 7.28 -15.15 -15.80
CA LYS A 178 7.14 -13.82 -16.41
C LYS A 178 7.40 -12.68 -15.45
N SER A 179 8.03 -11.66 -16.01
CA SER A 179 8.36 -10.41 -15.34
C SER A 179 7.43 -9.27 -15.75
N TYR A 180 6.84 -8.57 -14.77
CA TYR A 180 6.00 -7.41 -14.95
C TYR A 180 6.62 -6.20 -14.27
N TYR A 181 6.73 -5.08 -14.97
CA TYR A 181 7.39 -3.86 -14.51
C TYR A 181 6.39 -2.70 -14.47
N SER A 182 6.48 -1.86 -13.44
CA SER A 182 5.68 -0.63 -13.36
C SER A 182 6.03 0.36 -14.47
N SER A 183 7.33 0.44 -14.80
CA SER A 183 7.87 1.27 -15.89
C SER A 183 9.24 0.74 -16.35
N PRO A 184 9.77 1.27 -17.49
CA PRO A 184 11.14 0.98 -17.92
C PRO A 184 12.21 1.44 -16.93
N ASP A 185 11.90 2.38 -16.03
CA ASP A 185 12.85 2.90 -15.05
C ASP A 185 13.34 1.82 -14.08
N PHE A 186 12.49 0.85 -13.73
CA PHE A 186 12.90 -0.29 -12.92
C PHE A 186 14.08 -1.03 -13.57
N LYS A 187 13.96 -1.42 -14.83
CA LYS A 187 15.03 -2.11 -15.58
C LYS A 187 16.29 -1.26 -15.66
N ARG A 188 16.15 0.02 -16.01
CA ARG A 188 17.30 0.93 -16.13
C ARG A 188 18.10 1.04 -14.84
N ILE A 189 17.41 1.11 -13.69
CA ILE A 189 18.07 1.18 -12.39
C ILE A 189 18.79 -0.14 -12.11
N THR A 190 18.14 -1.27 -12.28
CA THR A 190 18.71 -2.58 -11.95
C THR A 190 19.86 -2.99 -12.87
N GLU A 191 19.77 -2.71 -14.16
CA GLU A 191 20.85 -2.91 -15.13
C GLU A 191 22.09 -2.08 -14.79
N SER A 192 21.92 -0.86 -14.28
CA SER A 192 23.04 -0.01 -13.85
C SER A 192 23.85 -0.60 -12.68
N PHE A 193 23.25 -1.53 -11.93
CA PHE A 193 23.90 -2.23 -10.81
C PHE A 193 24.29 -3.67 -11.16
N GLY A 194 24.03 -4.12 -12.39
CA GLY A 194 24.33 -5.48 -12.85
C GLY A 194 23.49 -6.56 -12.18
N LEU A 195 22.26 -6.22 -11.75
CA LEU A 195 21.33 -7.17 -11.15
C LEU A 195 20.60 -7.96 -12.21
N SER A 196 20.54 -9.28 -12.01
CA SER A 196 19.67 -10.21 -12.75
C SER A 196 18.31 -10.32 -12.07
N GLU A 197 17.33 -10.93 -12.73
CA GLU A 197 15.97 -11.08 -12.14
C GLU A 197 15.98 -11.92 -10.86
N SER A 198 16.80 -12.97 -10.78
CA SER A 198 16.91 -13.82 -9.58
C SER A 198 17.50 -13.09 -8.37
N ASP A 199 18.32 -12.06 -8.59
CA ASP A 199 18.94 -11.29 -7.50
C ASP A 199 17.91 -10.57 -6.61
N TYR A 200 16.68 -10.36 -7.08
CA TYR A 200 15.67 -9.68 -6.25
C TYR A 200 15.18 -10.53 -5.08
N TRP A 201 15.18 -11.86 -5.20
CA TRP A 201 14.78 -12.75 -4.09
C TRP A 201 15.93 -13.59 -3.56
N GLU A 202 16.96 -13.84 -4.34
CA GLU A 202 18.17 -14.57 -3.98
C GLU A 202 19.42 -13.86 -4.52
N PRO A 203 19.86 -12.77 -3.86
CA PRO A 203 21.00 -11.99 -4.36
C PRO A 203 22.27 -12.80 -4.47
N SER A 204 22.93 -12.73 -5.62
CA SER A 204 24.25 -13.32 -5.88
C SER A 204 25.39 -12.59 -5.17
N MET A 205 25.19 -11.31 -4.83
CA MET A 205 26.16 -10.47 -4.11
C MET A 205 25.86 -10.47 -2.61
N PRO A 206 26.86 -10.19 -1.75
CA PRO A 206 26.66 -10.06 -0.30
C PRO A 206 25.58 -9.02 0.03
N TYR A 207 24.64 -9.38 0.90
CA TYR A 207 23.52 -8.55 1.28
C TYR A 207 23.14 -8.67 2.75
N THR A 208 22.38 -7.71 3.25
CA THR A 208 21.65 -7.78 4.52
C THR A 208 20.17 -7.90 4.24
N LYS A 209 19.48 -8.71 5.05
CA LYS A 209 18.02 -8.84 5.02
C LYS A 209 17.46 -8.38 6.36
N HIS A 210 16.53 -7.44 6.32
CA HIS A 210 15.83 -6.93 7.50
C HIS A 210 14.33 -7.13 7.34
N THR A 211 13.73 -7.93 8.22
CA THR A 211 12.28 -8.17 8.23
C THR A 211 11.56 -6.90 8.70
N LEU A 212 10.59 -6.45 7.92
CA LEU A 212 9.75 -5.28 8.20
C LEU A 212 8.36 -5.69 8.70
N CYS A 213 7.88 -6.86 8.27
CA CYS A 213 6.58 -7.39 8.68
C CYS A 213 6.56 -8.92 8.52
N ASP A 214 6.48 -9.63 9.65
CA ASP A 214 6.50 -11.10 9.66
C ASP A 214 5.25 -11.71 9.02
N TYR A 215 4.07 -11.12 9.23
CA TYR A 215 2.79 -11.67 8.74
C TYR A 215 2.71 -11.83 7.22
N ILE A 216 3.43 -11.03 6.47
CA ILE A 216 3.45 -11.07 5.00
C ILE A 216 4.85 -11.35 4.44
N ASN A 217 5.78 -11.77 5.29
CA ASN A 217 7.19 -11.99 4.95
C ASN A 217 7.84 -10.81 4.21
N MET A 218 7.41 -9.58 4.54
CA MET A 218 7.94 -8.37 3.95
C MET A 218 9.33 -8.09 4.51
N ALA A 219 10.30 -7.98 3.64
CA ALA A 219 11.68 -7.72 4.03
C ALA A 219 12.35 -6.67 3.15
N ARG A 220 13.26 -5.92 3.75
CA ARG A 220 14.20 -5.05 3.03
C ARG A 220 15.49 -5.78 2.79
N ILE A 221 15.90 -5.86 1.53
CA ILE A 221 17.20 -6.37 1.11
C ILE A 221 18.08 -5.18 0.77
N ARG A 222 19.31 -5.19 1.27
CA ARG A 222 20.33 -4.18 0.96
C ARG A 222 21.63 -4.87 0.58
N LEU A 223 22.13 -4.55 -0.62
CA LEU A 223 23.42 -5.04 -1.07
C LEU A 223 24.55 -4.38 -0.27
N ILE A 224 25.55 -5.19 0.07
CA ILE A 224 26.80 -4.74 0.67
C ILE A 224 27.82 -4.69 -0.45
N ASN A 225 28.35 -3.48 -0.70
CA ASN A 225 29.42 -3.30 -1.71
C ASN A 225 30.77 -3.63 -1.08
N PRO A 226 31.39 -4.80 -1.34
CA PRO A 226 32.67 -5.15 -0.77
C PRO A 226 33.78 -4.31 -1.41
N GLY A 227 34.19 -3.25 -0.75
CA GLY A 227 35.34 -2.44 -1.14
C GLY A 227 35.11 -0.95 -1.38
N ASN A 228 33.88 -0.46 -1.31
CA ASN A 228 33.60 0.95 -1.45
C ASN A 228 32.51 1.42 -0.47
N LEU A 229 32.94 2.02 0.65
CA LEU A 229 32.03 2.60 1.66
C LEU A 229 31.23 3.80 1.13
N GLU A 230 31.65 4.40 0.01
CA GLU A 230 31.02 5.57 -0.62
C GLU A 230 30.21 5.23 -1.88
N GLY A 231 30.12 3.94 -2.27
CA GLY A 231 29.38 3.52 -3.45
C GLY A 231 27.85 3.68 -3.29
N PRO A 232 27.11 3.76 -4.41
CA PRO A 232 25.67 3.86 -4.38
C PRO A 232 25.06 2.66 -3.63
N ARG A 233 24.24 2.94 -2.62
CA ARG A 233 23.55 1.92 -1.85
C ARG A 233 22.33 1.46 -2.65
N VAL A 234 22.23 0.16 -2.90
CA VAL A 234 21.08 -0.44 -3.56
C VAL A 234 20.28 -1.24 -2.56
N SER A 235 19.02 -0.91 -2.44
CA SER A 235 18.09 -1.65 -1.58
C SER A 235 16.70 -1.72 -2.20
N TRP A 236 15.95 -2.71 -1.79
CA TRP A 236 14.56 -2.89 -2.21
C TRP A 236 13.76 -3.61 -1.13
N ILE A 237 12.45 -3.46 -1.21
CA ILE A 237 11.52 -4.26 -0.42
C ILE A 237 11.04 -5.42 -1.26
N ILE A 238 11.00 -6.61 -0.67
CA ILE A 238 10.46 -7.82 -1.27
C ILE A 238 9.35 -8.40 -0.42
N ILE A 239 8.28 -8.87 -1.08
CA ILE A 239 7.18 -9.57 -0.46
C ILE A 239 6.81 -10.77 -1.33
N PRO A 240 6.91 -12.01 -0.84
CA PRO A 240 6.41 -13.18 -1.56
C PRO A 240 4.88 -13.20 -1.54
N ILE A 241 4.26 -13.45 -2.68
CA ILE A 241 2.82 -13.72 -2.78
C ILE A 241 2.64 -15.23 -2.62
N VAL A 242 2.08 -15.63 -1.48
CA VAL A 242 1.94 -17.05 -1.09
C VAL A 242 0.48 -17.45 -1.16
N MET A 243 0.18 -18.57 -1.81
CA MET A 243 -1.13 -19.24 -1.85
C MET A 243 -0.96 -20.69 -1.44
N GLU A 244 -1.75 -21.17 -0.49
CA GLU A 244 -1.67 -22.58 -0.03
C GLU A 244 -0.24 -23.02 0.30
N ASP A 245 0.52 -22.16 1.02
CA ASP A 245 1.93 -22.37 1.40
C ASP A 245 2.94 -22.43 0.22
N ILE A 246 2.49 -22.13 -1.01
CA ILE A 246 3.35 -22.08 -2.19
C ILE A 246 3.53 -20.63 -2.64
N VAL A 247 4.79 -20.24 -2.86
CA VAL A 247 5.10 -18.92 -3.44
C VAL A 247 4.69 -18.90 -4.91
N GLN A 248 3.77 -18.02 -5.27
CA GLN A 248 3.29 -17.84 -6.64
C GLN A 248 4.06 -16.74 -7.37
N ALA A 249 4.46 -15.71 -6.65
CA ALA A 249 5.17 -14.57 -7.22
C ALA A 249 5.99 -13.82 -6.17
N TYR A 250 6.92 -12.99 -6.64
CA TYR A 250 7.64 -12.03 -5.81
C TYR A 250 7.27 -10.61 -6.21
N PHE A 251 6.73 -9.83 -5.26
CA PHE A 251 6.50 -8.41 -5.42
C PHE A 251 7.67 -7.61 -4.86
N VAL A 252 8.28 -6.76 -5.68
CA VAL A 252 9.50 -6.02 -5.37
C VAL A 252 9.27 -4.53 -5.59
N VAL A 253 9.71 -3.69 -4.64
CA VAL A 253 9.68 -2.22 -4.74
C VAL A 253 11.09 -1.68 -4.52
N MET A 254 11.63 -1.00 -5.53
CA MET A 254 13.02 -0.53 -5.54
C MET A 254 13.14 0.83 -4.83
N GLU A 255 14.07 0.93 -3.88
CA GLU A 255 14.45 2.19 -3.24
C GLU A 255 15.44 2.96 -4.14
N SER A 256 14.90 3.75 -5.07
CA SER A 256 15.69 4.35 -6.16
C SER A 256 16.22 5.76 -5.87
N ARG A 257 15.60 6.50 -4.97
CA ARG A 257 15.95 7.91 -4.68
C ARG A 257 16.11 8.19 -3.21
N GLU A 258 15.16 7.70 -2.42
CA GLU A 258 15.08 7.86 -0.98
C GLU A 258 14.79 6.49 -0.36
N PHE A 259 14.99 6.34 0.95
CA PHE A 259 14.54 5.15 1.63
C PHE A 259 13.02 5.19 1.79
N ILE A 260 12.40 4.04 1.56
CA ILE A 260 10.99 3.81 1.85
C ILE A 260 10.78 4.00 3.36
N ASP A 261 9.95 4.96 3.71
CA ASP A 261 9.62 5.26 5.09
C ASP A 261 8.47 4.37 5.62
N TYR A 262 8.10 4.54 6.87
CA TYR A 262 7.02 3.77 7.50
C TYR A 262 5.67 3.95 6.79
N TYR A 263 5.37 5.14 6.27
CA TYR A 263 4.11 5.42 5.58
C TYR A 263 4.10 4.81 4.18
N ASP A 264 5.24 4.79 3.51
CA ASP A 264 5.41 4.09 2.24
C ASP A 264 5.31 2.57 2.42
N GLU A 265 5.89 2.02 3.50
CA GLU A 265 5.73 0.60 3.87
C GLU A 265 4.27 0.21 4.04
N PHE A 266 3.47 1.09 4.66
CA PHE A 266 2.03 0.87 4.79
C PHE A 266 1.34 0.83 3.42
N ALA A 267 1.69 1.73 2.52
CA ALA A 267 1.14 1.77 1.17
C ALA A 267 1.55 0.52 0.34
N ILE A 268 2.78 0.03 0.52
CA ILE A 268 3.25 -1.23 -0.09
C ILE A 268 2.41 -2.41 0.41
N ARG A 269 2.09 -2.46 1.71
CA ARG A 269 1.20 -3.51 2.25
C ARG A 269 -0.18 -3.49 1.61
N ILE A 270 -0.77 -2.31 1.39
CA ILE A 270 -2.06 -2.19 0.69
C ILE A 270 -1.94 -2.66 -0.77
N ALA A 271 -0.87 -2.30 -1.46
CA ALA A 271 -0.62 -2.77 -2.83
C ALA A 271 -0.47 -4.31 -2.87
N PHE A 272 0.30 -4.87 -1.94
CA PHE A 272 0.46 -6.32 -1.77
C PHE A 272 -0.88 -7.03 -1.56
N LEU A 273 -1.72 -6.56 -0.62
CA LEU A 273 -3.04 -7.16 -0.38
C LEU A 273 -3.94 -7.10 -1.62
N THR A 274 -3.82 -6.03 -2.41
CA THR A 274 -4.56 -5.92 -3.68
C THR A 274 -4.06 -6.93 -4.71
N LEU A 275 -2.74 -7.13 -4.80
CA LEU A 275 -2.12 -8.13 -5.67
C LEU A 275 -2.48 -9.55 -5.23
N GLN A 276 -2.38 -9.83 -3.94
CA GLN A 276 -2.78 -11.12 -3.37
C GLN A 276 -4.21 -11.46 -3.75
N GLY A 277 -5.15 -10.51 -3.62
CA GLY A 277 -6.54 -10.72 -4.05
C GLY A 277 -6.69 -11.01 -5.55
N VAL A 278 -5.80 -10.50 -6.42
CA VAL A 278 -5.79 -10.87 -7.85
C VAL A 278 -5.38 -12.34 -8.03
N TYR A 279 -4.33 -12.78 -7.35
CA TYR A 279 -3.88 -14.19 -7.41
C TYR A 279 -4.93 -15.15 -6.83
N GLU A 280 -5.56 -14.79 -5.70
CA GLU A 280 -6.68 -15.56 -5.13
C GLU A 280 -7.85 -15.71 -6.10
N GLN A 281 -8.25 -14.64 -6.77
CA GLN A 281 -9.34 -14.68 -7.76
C GLN A 281 -9.00 -15.59 -8.95
N ILE A 282 -7.74 -15.59 -9.40
CA ILE A 282 -7.29 -16.44 -10.50
C ILE A 282 -7.33 -17.89 -10.08
N MET A 283 -6.77 -18.23 -8.91
CA MET A 283 -6.78 -19.58 -8.37
C MET A 283 -8.21 -20.12 -8.21
N ILE A 284 -9.13 -19.30 -7.69
CA ILE A 284 -10.55 -19.68 -7.58
C ILE A 284 -11.15 -19.94 -8.96
N ALA A 285 -10.87 -19.08 -9.95
CA ALA A 285 -11.39 -19.23 -11.30
C ALA A 285 -10.87 -20.50 -11.98
N GLU A 286 -9.58 -20.82 -11.79
CA GLU A 286 -8.95 -22.05 -12.30
C GLU A 286 -9.56 -23.28 -11.63
N ASN A 287 -9.73 -23.27 -10.31
CA ASN A 287 -10.36 -24.37 -9.57
C ASN A 287 -11.84 -24.54 -9.98
N MET A 288 -12.58 -23.46 -10.19
CA MET A 288 -13.96 -23.56 -10.70
C MET A 288 -14.01 -24.11 -12.13
N GLY A 289 -13.05 -23.76 -12.99
CA GLY A 289 -12.89 -24.32 -14.31
C GLY A 289 -12.64 -25.83 -14.28
N ASN A 290 -11.75 -26.28 -13.42
CA ASN A 290 -11.44 -27.69 -13.22
C ASN A 290 -12.65 -28.48 -12.69
N ILE A 291 -13.37 -27.96 -11.68
CA ILE A 291 -14.59 -28.57 -11.17
C ILE A 291 -15.68 -28.64 -12.27
N GLY A 292 -15.79 -27.58 -13.07
CA GLY A 292 -16.72 -27.54 -14.19
C GLY A 292 -16.41 -28.61 -15.26
N PHE A 293 -15.12 -28.80 -15.55
CA PHE A 293 -14.66 -29.83 -16.47
C PHE A 293 -14.85 -31.24 -15.93
N GLU A 294 -14.54 -31.50 -14.66
CA GLU A 294 -14.79 -32.76 -13.97
C GLU A 294 -16.30 -33.11 -13.99
N ASN A 295 -17.15 -32.18 -13.66
CA ASN A 295 -18.60 -32.34 -13.72
C ASN A 295 -19.09 -32.66 -15.14
N PHE A 296 -18.49 -32.02 -16.18
CA PHE A 296 -18.77 -32.35 -17.57
C PHE A 296 -18.35 -33.78 -17.91
N ILE A 297 -17.15 -34.22 -17.49
CA ILE A 297 -16.67 -35.59 -17.73
C ILE A 297 -17.59 -36.60 -17.04
N HIS A 298 -17.97 -36.40 -15.77
CA HIS A 298 -18.91 -37.27 -15.08
C HIS A 298 -20.25 -37.35 -15.82
N LEU A 299 -20.80 -36.20 -16.23
CA LEU A 299 -22.06 -36.16 -16.99
C LEU A 299 -21.92 -36.87 -18.36
N ALA A 300 -20.76 -36.80 -18.99
CA ALA A 300 -20.50 -37.47 -20.26
C ALA A 300 -20.35 -38.99 -20.12
N LEU A 301 -19.75 -39.45 -19.03
CA LEU A 301 -19.58 -40.87 -18.71
C LEU A 301 -20.90 -41.54 -18.29
N ASP A 302 -21.74 -40.81 -17.53
CA ASP A 302 -23.04 -41.29 -17.06
C ASP A 302 -24.19 -40.89 -17.98
N TYR A 303 -23.90 -40.60 -19.26
CA TYR A 303 -24.84 -40.07 -20.23
C TYR A 303 -26.09 -40.93 -20.39
N THR A 304 -27.23 -40.29 -20.29
CA THR A 304 -28.54 -40.83 -20.66
C THR A 304 -29.21 -39.92 -21.70
N GLU A 305 -30.09 -40.43 -22.55
CA GLU A 305 -30.77 -39.61 -23.57
C GLU A 305 -31.49 -38.38 -23.01
N LYS A 306 -31.90 -38.43 -21.74
CA LYS A 306 -32.60 -37.33 -21.05
C LYS A 306 -31.62 -36.15 -20.73
N ASP A 307 -30.33 -36.41 -20.64
CA ASP A 307 -29.32 -35.43 -20.29
C ASP A 307 -28.66 -34.72 -21.47
N ALA A 308 -29.05 -35.08 -22.69
CA ALA A 308 -28.43 -34.56 -23.91
C ALA A 308 -28.31 -33.03 -23.95
N LYS A 309 -29.38 -32.30 -23.58
CA LYS A 309 -29.37 -30.83 -23.56
C LYS A 309 -28.39 -30.25 -22.52
N LYS A 310 -28.30 -30.91 -21.37
CA LYS A 310 -27.42 -30.50 -20.26
C LYS A 310 -25.96 -30.75 -20.64
N LEU A 311 -25.67 -31.89 -21.25
CA LEU A 311 -24.33 -32.23 -21.73
C LEU A 311 -23.90 -31.25 -22.84
N PHE A 312 -24.78 -30.92 -23.80
CA PHE A 312 -24.51 -29.95 -24.84
C PHE A 312 -24.19 -28.56 -24.30
N TYR A 313 -24.95 -28.12 -23.30
CA TYR A 313 -24.76 -26.84 -22.63
C TYR A 313 -23.41 -26.79 -21.90
N GLN A 314 -23.08 -27.84 -21.14
CA GLN A 314 -21.81 -27.95 -20.40
C GLN A 314 -20.61 -28.03 -21.37
N ALA A 315 -20.71 -28.78 -22.46
CA ALA A 315 -19.71 -28.84 -23.51
C ALA A 315 -19.38 -27.45 -24.09
N ASN A 316 -20.42 -26.68 -24.42
CA ASN A 316 -20.26 -25.31 -24.95
C ASN A 316 -19.57 -24.38 -23.94
N ILE A 317 -19.90 -24.46 -22.64
CA ILE A 317 -19.24 -23.68 -21.58
C ILE A 317 -17.74 -24.02 -21.51
N GLN A 318 -17.38 -25.29 -21.67
CA GLN A 318 -16.00 -25.76 -21.62
C GLN A 318 -15.25 -25.60 -22.96
N GLY A 319 -15.88 -24.98 -23.98
CA GLY A 319 -15.27 -24.83 -25.32
C GLY A 319 -15.09 -26.13 -26.08
N ILE A 320 -15.83 -27.20 -25.71
CA ILE A 320 -15.72 -28.51 -26.31
C ILE A 320 -16.73 -28.62 -27.45
N SER A 321 -16.25 -28.91 -28.67
CA SER A 321 -17.13 -29.12 -29.80
C SER A 321 -17.75 -30.53 -29.78
N VAL A 322 -19.05 -30.62 -29.67
CA VAL A 322 -19.78 -31.89 -29.62
C VAL A 322 -19.80 -32.65 -30.96
N ASN A 323 -19.39 -32.02 -32.05
CA ASN A 323 -19.33 -32.63 -33.38
C ASN A 323 -17.94 -33.15 -33.75
N THR A 324 -16.98 -33.11 -32.81
CA THR A 324 -15.59 -33.54 -33.03
C THR A 324 -15.31 -34.82 -32.23
N ALA A 325 -14.64 -35.78 -32.87
CA ALA A 325 -14.16 -36.95 -32.13
C ALA A 325 -12.95 -36.62 -31.27
N TYR A 326 -13.03 -36.95 -29.99
CA TYR A 326 -11.93 -36.75 -29.01
C TYR A 326 -11.34 -38.07 -28.63
N GLN A 327 -10.00 -38.09 -28.47
CA GLN A 327 -9.27 -39.17 -27.82
C GLN A 327 -8.88 -38.70 -26.42
N TYR A 328 -9.04 -39.55 -25.40
CA TYR A 328 -8.54 -39.29 -24.07
C TYR A 328 -7.49 -40.32 -23.70
N ILE A 329 -6.48 -39.84 -22.96
CA ILE A 329 -5.38 -40.66 -22.45
C ILE A 329 -5.49 -40.66 -20.94
N VAL A 330 -5.57 -41.85 -20.32
CA VAL A 330 -5.59 -42.01 -18.87
C VAL A 330 -4.19 -42.39 -18.42
N PHE A 331 -3.56 -41.58 -17.59
CA PHE A 331 -2.32 -41.89 -16.92
C PHE A 331 -2.63 -42.54 -15.57
N HIS A 332 -2.22 -43.78 -15.36
CA HIS A 332 -2.23 -44.39 -14.05
C HIS A 332 -0.87 -44.14 -13.39
N GLN A 333 -0.91 -43.48 -12.21
CA GLN A 333 0.26 -43.41 -11.36
C GLN A 333 0.44 -44.79 -10.73
N CYS A 334 1.47 -45.53 -11.14
CA CYS A 334 1.90 -46.73 -10.42
C CYS A 334 2.65 -46.28 -9.16
N ASN A 335 2.09 -46.56 -8.00
CA ASN A 335 2.77 -46.42 -6.71
C ASN A 335 3.90 -47.43 -6.58
#